data_f80319984810bb260ef18b72b697c2d7
#
_entry.id   f80319984810bb260ef18b72b697c2d7
#
_cell.length_a   1.000
_cell.length_b   1.000
_cell.length_c   1.000
_cell.angle_alpha   90.00
_cell.angle_beta   90.00
_cell.angle_gamma   90.00
#
_symmetry.space_group_name_H-M   'P 1'
#
loop_
_entity.id
_entity.type
_entity.pdbx_description
1 polymer ?
#
loop_
_entity_poly.entity_id
_entity_poly.type
_entity_poly.pdbx_seq_one_letter_code
_entity_poly.pdbx_strand_id
1 'polypeptide(L)'
;MIRVFLVCDDPTFCEKLDNFFNLQHNFQVCGQAPRNLAAVQRAHTLLPDVAIIVANGVHDFKVTDNFKKSMPHVPLFFMTTTPSVEIEKKALSHGVDAVFSVDDELITLALNAREMCPEKHAAVA
;
A
#
# COMPACT_ATOMS: atom_id res chain seq x y z
N MET A 1 -16.77 0.95 0.79
CA MET A 1 -15.66 1.72 0.22
C MET A 1 -14.33 1.23 0.78
N ILE A 2 -13.36 1.03 -0.08
CA ILE A 2 -12.03 0.57 0.33
C ILE A 2 -11.15 1.78 0.65
N ARG A 3 -10.68 1.86 1.88
CA ARG A 3 -9.86 2.97 2.36
C ARG A 3 -8.38 2.60 2.22
N VAL A 4 -7.64 3.41 1.45
CA VAL A 4 -6.24 3.17 1.12
C VAL A 4 -5.35 4.16 1.87
N PHE A 5 -4.32 3.66 2.54
CA PHE A 5 -3.29 4.49 3.16
C PHE A 5 -2.00 4.41 2.36
N LEU A 6 -1.43 5.56 2.00
CA LEU A 6 -0.23 5.64 1.17
C LEU A 6 1.00 6.01 2.01
N VAL A 7 2.07 5.22 1.88
CA VAL A 7 3.36 5.51 2.49
C VAL A 7 4.36 5.74 1.37
N CYS A 8 4.76 7.00 1.16
CA CYS A 8 5.53 7.37 -0.01
C CYS A 8 6.34 8.64 0.27
N ASP A 9 7.63 8.61 -0.09
CA ASP A 9 8.52 9.78 0.10
C ASP A 9 8.54 10.71 -1.10
N ASP A 10 8.23 10.22 -2.29
CA ASP A 10 8.21 11.02 -3.51
C ASP A 10 6.85 11.71 -3.68
N PRO A 11 6.77 13.05 -3.51
CA PRO A 11 5.49 13.76 -3.60
C PRO A 11 4.78 13.59 -4.95
N THR A 12 5.54 13.52 -6.03
CA THR A 12 4.96 13.37 -7.38
C THR A 12 4.28 12.01 -7.54
N PHE A 13 4.95 10.95 -7.09
CA PHE A 13 4.37 9.62 -7.18
C PHE A 13 3.21 9.43 -6.20
N CYS A 14 3.32 10.02 -5.00
CA CYS A 14 2.25 10.04 -4.02
C CYS A 14 0.99 10.68 -4.59
N GLU A 15 1.13 11.81 -5.25
CA GLU A 15 0.02 12.52 -5.89
C GLU A 15 -0.61 11.68 -6.99
N LYS A 16 0.21 11.00 -7.78
CA LYS A 16 -0.26 10.10 -8.84
C LYS A 16 -1.13 8.98 -8.27
N LEU A 17 -0.68 8.34 -7.20
CA LEU A 17 -1.45 7.29 -6.52
C LEU A 17 -2.74 7.84 -5.91
N ASP A 18 -2.65 8.97 -5.25
CA ASP A 18 -3.79 9.62 -4.62
C ASP A 18 -4.88 9.93 -5.63
N ASN A 19 -4.51 10.58 -6.73
CA ASN A 19 -5.44 10.90 -7.81
C ASN A 19 -6.05 9.64 -8.42
N PHE A 20 -5.23 8.63 -8.68
CA PHE A 20 -5.72 7.39 -9.27
C PHE A 20 -6.80 6.75 -8.40
N PHE A 21 -6.50 6.53 -7.11
CA PHE A 21 -7.45 5.84 -6.23
C PHE A 21 -8.70 6.65 -5.95
N ASN A 22 -8.59 7.97 -5.82
CA ASN A 22 -9.77 8.81 -5.59
C ASN A 22 -10.69 8.89 -6.81
N LEU A 23 -10.19 8.56 -8.00
CA LEU A 23 -11.01 8.48 -9.22
C LEU A 23 -11.62 7.10 -9.45
N GLN A 24 -11.15 6.09 -8.74
CA GLN A 24 -11.68 4.74 -8.87
C GLN A 24 -12.97 4.58 -8.07
N HIS A 25 -13.93 3.87 -8.67
CA HIS A 25 -15.17 3.53 -7.97
C HIS A 25 -14.85 2.68 -6.73
N ASN A 26 -15.41 3.06 -5.61
CA ASN A 26 -15.29 2.32 -4.36
C ASN A 26 -13.95 2.47 -3.63
N PHE A 27 -13.14 3.44 -4.00
CA PHE A 27 -11.88 3.70 -3.29
C PHE A 27 -11.84 5.11 -2.72
N GLN A 28 -11.15 5.23 -1.60
CA GLN A 28 -10.86 6.51 -0.98
C GLN A 28 -9.46 6.44 -0.37
N VAL A 29 -8.63 7.43 -0.65
CA VAL A 29 -7.35 7.57 0.05
C VAL A 29 -7.66 8.21 1.40
N CYS A 30 -7.46 7.46 2.47
CA CYS A 30 -7.79 7.95 3.83
C CYS A 30 -6.65 8.74 4.46
N GLY A 31 -5.44 8.65 3.91
CA GLY A 31 -4.30 9.42 4.38
C GLY A 31 -3.02 8.99 3.69
N GLN A 32 -1.97 9.78 3.92
CA GLN A 32 -0.65 9.49 3.39
C GLN A 32 0.43 10.02 4.34
N ALA A 33 1.60 9.41 4.30
CA ALA A 33 2.72 9.79 5.15
C ALA A 33 4.04 9.41 4.49
N PRO A 34 5.15 10.10 4.86
CA PRO A 34 6.48 9.66 4.46
C PRO A 34 6.79 8.27 5.01
N ARG A 35 7.74 7.57 4.37
CA ARG A 35 8.13 6.23 4.76
C ARG A 35 9.03 6.27 6.01
N ASN A 36 8.39 6.33 7.17
CA ASN A 36 9.04 6.29 8.47
C ASN A 36 8.12 5.63 9.49
N LEU A 37 8.60 5.47 10.72
CA LEU A 37 7.83 4.78 11.77
C LEU A 37 6.58 5.56 12.21
N ALA A 38 6.56 6.88 12.04
CA ALA A 38 5.38 7.68 12.36
C ALA A 38 4.20 7.36 11.43
N ALA A 39 4.48 6.86 10.21
CA ALA A 39 3.44 6.44 9.27
C ALA A 39 2.58 5.31 9.86
N VAL A 40 3.18 4.41 10.62
CA VAL A 40 2.47 3.29 11.23
C VAL A 40 1.44 3.79 12.24
N GLN A 41 1.81 4.75 13.09
CA GLN A 41 0.89 5.34 14.07
C GLN A 41 -0.25 6.07 13.38
N ARG A 42 0.06 6.82 12.33
CA ARG A 42 -0.95 7.55 11.57
C ARG A 42 -1.94 6.60 10.92
N ALA A 43 -1.44 5.53 10.30
CA ALA A 43 -2.30 4.51 9.69
C ALA A 43 -3.17 3.82 10.72
N HIS A 44 -2.60 3.50 11.88
CA HIS A 44 -3.35 2.85 12.96
C HIS A 44 -4.53 3.69 13.43
N THR A 45 -4.35 5.01 13.48
CA THR A 45 -5.42 5.94 13.85
C THR A 45 -6.52 6.00 12.78
N LEU A 46 -6.13 5.91 11.51
CA LEU A 46 -7.06 6.04 10.39
C LEU A 46 -7.77 4.74 10.02
N LEU A 47 -7.27 3.60 10.47
CA LEU A 47 -7.85 2.27 10.24
C LEU A 47 -8.09 1.99 8.75
N PRO A 48 -7.04 1.93 7.92
CA PRO A 48 -7.22 1.66 6.50
C PRO A 48 -7.62 0.21 6.23
N ASP A 49 -8.20 -0.02 5.06
CA ASP A 49 -8.51 -1.37 4.58
C ASP A 49 -7.32 -2.00 3.84
N VAL A 50 -6.44 -1.17 3.29
CA VAL A 50 -5.22 -1.60 2.63
C VAL A 50 -4.17 -0.49 2.74
N ALA A 51 -2.90 -0.86 2.85
CA ALA A 51 -1.80 0.09 2.87
C ALA A 51 -0.83 -0.20 1.72
N ILE A 52 -0.28 0.85 1.12
CA ILE A 52 0.69 0.74 0.03
C ILE A 52 1.97 1.46 0.48
N ILE A 53 3.07 0.71 0.51
CA ILE A 53 4.40 1.27 0.82
C ILE A 53 5.21 1.36 -0.46
N VAL A 54 5.67 2.55 -0.80
CA VAL A 54 6.51 2.79 -1.97
C VAL A 54 7.96 2.97 -1.53
N ALA A 55 8.84 2.10 -2.02
CA ALA A 55 10.26 2.12 -1.69
C ALA A 55 11.09 2.59 -2.88
N ASN A 56 11.88 3.63 -2.67
CA ASN A 56 12.75 4.25 -3.68
C ASN A 56 14.19 3.78 -3.53
N GLY A 57 14.51 2.62 -4.12
CA GLY A 57 15.88 2.14 -4.18
C GLY A 57 16.52 1.70 -2.86
N VAL A 58 15.89 1.97 -1.74
CA VAL A 58 16.35 1.51 -0.43
C VAL A 58 15.38 0.47 0.09
N HIS A 59 15.89 -0.75 0.30
CA HIS A 59 15.06 -1.89 0.70
C HIS A 59 15.21 -2.16 2.19
N ASP A 60 14.77 -1.19 2.97
CA ASP A 60 14.66 -1.30 4.41
C ASP A 60 13.21 -1.68 4.74
N PHE A 61 13.05 -2.78 5.43
CA PHE A 61 11.73 -3.32 5.76
C PHE A 61 11.26 -2.98 7.17
N LYS A 62 11.90 -2.02 7.84
CA LYS A 62 11.50 -1.64 9.21
C LYS A 62 10.06 -1.14 9.29
N VAL A 63 9.68 -0.27 8.36
CA VAL A 63 8.31 0.27 8.30
C VAL A 63 7.33 -0.85 8.00
N THR A 64 7.67 -1.73 7.04
CA THR A 64 6.87 -2.90 6.68
C THR A 64 6.63 -3.80 7.88
N ASP A 65 7.71 -4.14 8.61
CA ASP A 65 7.62 -4.99 9.78
C ASP A 65 6.73 -4.39 10.87
N ASN A 66 6.84 -3.09 11.09
CA ASN A 66 6.00 -2.39 12.06
C ASN A 66 4.53 -2.36 11.66
N PHE A 67 4.24 -2.18 10.36
CA PHE A 67 2.86 -2.27 9.86
C PHE A 67 2.28 -3.64 10.15
N LYS A 68 2.98 -4.70 9.82
CA LYS A 68 2.48 -6.07 10.02
C LYS A 68 2.32 -6.41 11.51
N LYS A 69 3.20 -5.88 12.35
CA LYS A 69 3.11 -6.06 13.79
C LYS A 69 1.92 -5.32 14.38
N SER A 70 1.70 -4.08 13.93
CA SER A 70 0.64 -3.22 14.47
C SER A 70 -0.73 -3.54 13.91
N MET A 71 -0.80 -3.91 12.62
CA MET A 71 -2.05 -4.15 11.89
C MET A 71 -1.94 -5.42 11.06
N PRO A 72 -1.84 -6.61 11.70
CA PRO A 72 -1.57 -7.85 10.98
C PRO A 72 -2.64 -8.28 9.97
N HIS A 73 -3.87 -7.78 10.09
CA HIS A 73 -4.93 -8.11 9.14
C HIS A 73 -5.13 -7.09 8.03
N VAL A 74 -4.39 -5.99 8.04
CA VAL A 74 -4.48 -5.02 6.96
C VAL A 74 -3.57 -5.50 5.82
N PRO A 75 -4.11 -5.76 4.61
CA PRO A 75 -3.29 -6.11 3.47
C PRO A 75 -2.27 -5.01 3.18
N LEU A 76 -1.03 -5.42 2.93
CA LEU A 76 0.08 -4.51 2.73
C LEU A 76 0.70 -4.77 1.36
N PHE A 77 0.68 -3.75 0.50
CA PHE A 77 1.29 -3.79 -0.83
C PHE A 77 2.63 -3.07 -0.79
N PHE A 78 3.61 -3.65 -1.45
CA PHE A 78 4.95 -3.08 -1.53
C PHE A 78 5.26 -2.74 -2.99
N MET A 79 5.55 -1.46 -3.26
CA MET A 79 5.95 -1.00 -4.59
C MET A 79 7.42 -0.64 -4.57
N THR A 80 8.16 -1.02 -5.61
CA THR A 80 9.60 -0.75 -5.69
C THR A 80 9.98 -0.14 -7.03
N THR A 81 10.97 0.76 -7.00
CA THR A 81 11.57 1.32 -8.21
C THR A 81 12.59 0.37 -8.85
N THR A 82 13.02 -0.66 -8.11
CA THR A 82 14.05 -1.61 -8.56
C THR A 82 13.54 -3.05 -8.43
N PRO A 83 12.53 -3.44 -9.25
CA PRO A 83 11.95 -4.77 -9.13
C PRO A 83 12.97 -5.86 -9.50
N SER A 84 12.98 -6.93 -8.72
CA SER A 84 13.79 -8.12 -8.97
C SER A 84 13.17 -9.30 -8.21
N VAL A 85 13.55 -10.50 -8.60
CA VAL A 85 13.10 -11.71 -7.92
C VAL A 85 13.55 -11.70 -6.46
N GLU A 86 14.77 -11.24 -6.19
CA GLU A 86 15.31 -11.14 -4.82
C GLU A 86 14.50 -10.18 -3.96
N ILE A 87 14.18 -9.00 -4.48
CA ILE A 87 13.38 -8.00 -3.76
C ILE A 87 11.98 -8.54 -3.49
N GLU A 88 11.37 -9.17 -4.48
CA GLU A 88 10.04 -9.76 -4.32
C GLU A 88 10.03 -10.82 -3.22
N LYS A 89 10.97 -11.76 -3.26
CA LYS A 89 11.09 -12.79 -2.23
C LYS A 89 11.32 -12.20 -0.85
N LYS A 90 12.18 -11.19 -0.76
CA LYS A 90 12.50 -10.55 0.51
C LYS A 90 11.29 -9.81 1.08
N ALA A 91 10.59 -9.04 0.25
CA ALA A 91 9.38 -8.34 0.68
C ALA A 91 8.32 -9.32 1.17
N LEU A 92 8.07 -10.40 0.42
CA LEU A 92 7.12 -11.42 0.83
C LEU A 92 7.52 -12.08 2.14
N SER A 93 8.82 -12.29 2.38
CA SER A 93 9.30 -12.86 3.65
C SER A 93 9.07 -11.94 4.85
N HIS A 94 8.92 -10.64 4.61
CA HIS A 94 8.56 -9.66 5.64
C HIS A 94 7.04 -9.50 5.80
N GLY A 95 6.26 -10.29 5.09
CA GLY A 95 4.82 -10.36 5.29
C GLY A 95 3.98 -9.47 4.39
N VAL A 96 4.55 -8.84 3.35
CA VAL A 96 3.72 -8.10 2.40
C VAL A 96 2.85 -9.08 1.60
N ASP A 97 1.68 -8.64 1.21
CA ASP A 97 0.71 -9.47 0.53
C ASP A 97 0.87 -9.48 -0.98
N ALA A 98 1.47 -8.43 -1.53
CA ALA A 98 1.76 -8.35 -2.96
C ALA A 98 2.89 -7.35 -3.21
N VAL A 99 3.66 -7.58 -4.29
CA VAL A 99 4.78 -6.72 -4.69
C VAL A 99 4.54 -6.20 -6.10
N PHE A 100 4.75 -4.90 -6.29
CA PHE A 100 4.54 -4.23 -7.57
C PHE A 100 5.75 -3.38 -7.94
N SER A 101 5.97 -3.18 -9.23
CA SER A 101 6.88 -2.17 -9.73
C SER A 101 6.16 -0.83 -9.83
N VAL A 102 6.87 0.28 -9.61
CA VAL A 102 6.30 1.62 -9.84
C VAL A 102 5.92 1.85 -11.29
N ASP A 103 6.44 1.00 -12.21
CA ASP A 103 6.11 1.06 -13.64
C ASP A 103 4.89 0.21 -14.01
N ASP A 104 4.36 -0.58 -13.08
CA ASP A 104 3.16 -1.38 -13.32
C ASP A 104 1.94 -0.46 -13.51
N GLU A 105 0.94 -0.95 -14.24
CA GLU A 105 -0.31 -0.23 -14.38
C GLU A 105 -1.02 -0.16 -13.03
N LEU A 106 -1.46 1.03 -12.64
CA LEU A 106 -2.07 1.24 -11.33
C LEU A 106 -3.38 0.46 -11.15
N ILE A 107 -4.05 0.14 -12.25
CA ILE A 107 -5.27 -0.66 -12.18
C ILE A 107 -5.02 -2.04 -11.54
N THR A 108 -3.81 -2.59 -11.66
CA THR A 108 -3.47 -3.88 -11.03
C THR A 108 -3.52 -3.79 -9.51
N LEU A 109 -3.12 -2.66 -8.94
CA LEU A 109 -3.22 -2.44 -7.49
C LEU A 109 -4.69 -2.43 -7.05
N ALA A 110 -5.53 -1.72 -7.81
CA ALA A 110 -6.97 -1.63 -7.51
C ALA A 110 -7.63 -3.01 -7.59
N LEU A 111 -7.30 -3.80 -8.61
CA LEU A 111 -7.84 -5.15 -8.76
C LEU A 111 -7.43 -6.05 -7.60
N ASN A 112 -6.16 -6.00 -7.20
CA ASN A 112 -5.68 -6.78 -6.05
C ASN A 112 -6.33 -6.34 -4.75
N ALA A 113 -6.50 -5.04 -4.55
CA ALA A 113 -7.15 -4.52 -3.35
C ALA A 113 -8.61 -4.97 -3.26
N ARG A 114 -9.33 -5.00 -4.37
CA ARG A 114 -10.72 -5.49 -4.41
C ARG A 114 -10.79 -6.97 -4.06
N GLU A 115 -9.84 -7.78 -4.52
CA GLU A 115 -9.77 -9.19 -4.18
C GLU A 115 -9.51 -9.42 -2.69
N MET A 116 -8.65 -8.60 -2.09
CA MET A 116 -8.28 -8.73 -0.68
C MET A 116 -9.30 -8.11 0.27
N CYS A 117 -10.18 -7.26 -0.23
CA CYS A 117 -11.23 -6.60 0.56
C CYS A 117 -12.61 -6.81 -0.08
N PRO A 118 -13.04 -8.07 -0.31
CA PRO A 118 -14.28 -8.35 -1.05
C PRO A 118 -15.53 -7.81 -0.34
N GLU A 119 -15.57 -7.83 0.98
CA GLU A 119 -16.69 -7.31 1.75
C GLU A 119 -16.88 -5.81 1.55
N LYS A 120 -15.77 -5.06 1.52
CA LYS A 120 -15.80 -3.61 1.30
C LYS A 120 -16.22 -3.27 -0.12
N HIS A 121 -15.81 -4.08 -1.09
CA HIS A 121 -16.19 -3.89 -2.47
C HIS A 121 -17.67 -4.25 -2.70
N ALA A 122 -18.13 -5.35 -2.15
CA ALA A 122 -19.50 -5.83 -2.30
C ALA A 122 -20.52 -4.91 -1.60
N ALA A 123 -20.14 -4.32 -0.47
CA ALA A 123 -21.03 -3.49 0.34
C ALA A 123 -21.52 -2.22 -0.37
N VAL A 124 -20.90 -1.87 -1.49
CA VAL A 124 -21.20 -0.64 -2.23
C VAL A 124 -21.96 -0.93 -3.52
N ALA A 125 -22.07 -2.17 -3.86
CA ALA A 125 -22.75 -2.59 -5.11
C ALA A 125 -24.24 -2.25 -5.11
#